data_6290715b5cef98f5f4d1e0122f81369f
#
_entry.id   6290715b5cef98f5f4d1e0122f81369f
#
_cell.length_a   1.000
_cell.length_b   1.000
_cell.length_c   1.000
_cell.angle_alpha   90.00
_cell.angle_beta   90.00
_cell.angle_gamma   90.00
#
_symmetry.space_group_name_H-M   'P 1'
#
loop_
_entity.id
_entity.type
_entity.pdbx_description
1 polymer ?
#
loop_
_entity_poly.entity_id
_entity_poly.type
_entity_poly.pdbx_seq_one_letter_code
_entity_poly.pdbx_strand_id
1 'polypeptide(L)'
;MDELRRQNYLRMMGVTQWRLRQTDSDDEIPQPVVEAEADVTLSEQPAPVGDAVPPTESANLAEDRSDWLTLRQQVKACRQCGLRAGCSQTVFGVGDEQADLLVIGEAPGADEDRQGEPFVGRAGQLLNGMLLAMGFKREAVFIANIVKCRPPDNRDPAAEEAMACQDYLLRQIALIQPKLILSVGRISAQNLLQTDIAVGKLRGRVHTFGETNIPLVVTYHPAYLLRSPEQKSKAWQDLQLALSVLGPVSRDQGQG
;
A
#
# COMPACT_ATOMS: atom_id res chain seq x y z
N MET A 1 3.58 17.72 5.62
CA MET A 1 2.24 17.79 4.99
C MET A 1 1.53 18.99 5.59
N ASP A 2 0.95 19.86 4.77
CA ASP A 2 0.19 21.01 5.23
C ASP A 2 -1.05 20.54 6.02
N GLU A 3 -1.29 21.12 7.19
CA GLU A 3 -2.38 20.76 8.12
C GLU A 3 -3.76 20.90 7.46
N LEU A 4 -3.95 21.89 6.59
CA LEU A 4 -5.19 22.10 5.85
C LEU A 4 -5.46 20.92 4.89
N ARG A 5 -4.44 20.42 4.24
CA ARG A 5 -4.52 19.29 3.31
C ARG A 5 -4.81 18.00 4.07
N ARG A 6 -4.18 17.80 5.22
CA ARG A 6 -4.46 16.69 6.13
C ARG A 6 -5.93 16.68 6.58
N GLN A 7 -6.44 17.84 6.99
CA GLN A 7 -7.83 17.99 7.44
C GLN A 7 -8.83 17.69 6.32
N ASN A 8 -8.57 18.13 5.09
CA ASN A 8 -9.41 17.84 3.95
C ASN A 8 -9.45 16.32 3.65
N TYR A 9 -8.33 15.62 3.70
CA TYR A 9 -8.28 14.17 3.48
C TYR A 9 -8.99 13.39 4.57
N LEU A 10 -8.82 13.75 5.85
CA LEU A 10 -9.54 13.13 6.95
C LEU A 10 -11.05 13.31 6.79
N ARG A 11 -11.49 14.49 6.33
CA ARG A 11 -12.91 14.77 6.01
C ARG A 11 -13.39 13.89 4.85
N MET A 12 -12.60 13.72 3.78
CA MET A 12 -12.95 12.84 2.65
C MET A 12 -13.08 11.37 3.08
N MET A 13 -12.28 10.92 4.05
CA MET A 13 -12.41 9.60 4.66
C MET A 13 -13.57 9.50 5.66
N GLY A 14 -14.34 10.57 5.86
CA GLY A 14 -15.47 10.62 6.82
C GLY A 14 -15.00 10.53 8.27
N VAL A 15 -13.80 11.03 8.60
CA VAL A 15 -13.31 11.15 9.98
C VAL A 15 -13.73 12.49 10.54
N THR A 16 -14.58 12.49 11.58
CA THR A 16 -14.97 13.71 12.29
C THR A 16 -13.80 14.21 13.13
N GLN A 17 -13.39 15.45 12.88
CA GLN A 17 -12.33 16.12 13.64
C GLN A 17 -12.97 17.04 14.66
N TRP A 18 -12.66 16.83 15.93
CA TRP A 18 -13.01 17.73 17.02
C TRP A 18 -11.89 18.74 17.21
N ARG A 19 -12.22 20.04 17.19
CA ARG A 19 -11.30 21.11 17.59
C ARG A 19 -11.68 21.57 18.99
N LEU A 20 -10.69 21.74 19.84
CA LEU A 20 -10.89 22.47 21.08
C LEU A 20 -11.38 23.88 20.72
N ARG A 21 -12.50 24.29 21.31
CA ARG A 21 -12.96 25.68 21.23
C ARG A 21 -11.92 26.50 22.00
N GLN A 22 -11.20 27.37 21.31
CA GLN A 22 -10.36 28.36 22.01
C GLN A 22 -11.31 29.24 22.83
N THR A 23 -11.23 29.12 24.14
CA THR A 23 -11.78 30.13 25.05
C THR A 23 -10.74 31.24 25.07
N ASP A 24 -11.11 32.45 24.64
CA ASP A 24 -10.34 33.64 24.86
C ASP A 24 -10.23 33.86 26.38
N SER A 25 -9.14 33.46 26.95
CA SER A 25 -8.71 33.84 28.29
C SER A 25 -7.22 34.11 28.23
N ASP A 26 -6.91 35.40 28.28
CA ASP A 26 -5.60 35.92 28.59
C ASP A 26 -5.17 35.35 29.96
N ASP A 27 -4.29 34.38 29.94
CA ASP A 27 -3.45 34.01 31.09
C ASP A 27 -2.08 33.63 30.56
N GLU A 28 -1.17 34.56 30.77
CA GLU A 28 0.25 34.54 30.50
C GLU A 28 0.92 33.45 31.36
N ILE A 29 1.37 32.34 30.74
CA ILE A 29 2.20 31.34 31.42
C ILE A 29 3.66 31.63 31.04
N PRO A 30 4.54 31.85 32.01
CA PRO A 30 5.97 32.17 31.74
C PRO A 30 6.68 30.95 31.16
N GLN A 31 7.46 31.20 30.09
CA GLN A 31 8.32 30.21 29.47
C GLN A 31 9.56 29.96 30.34
N PRO A 32 10.04 28.70 30.48
CA PRO A 32 11.37 28.45 31.04
C PRO A 32 12.44 28.72 29.98
N VAL A 33 13.38 29.55 30.35
CA VAL A 33 14.61 29.81 29.62
C VAL A 33 15.49 28.57 29.76
N VAL A 34 15.92 28.00 28.65
CA VAL A 34 16.98 27.00 28.58
C VAL A 34 18.13 27.59 27.79
N GLU A 35 19.26 27.75 28.45
CA GLU A 35 20.51 28.25 27.92
C GLU A 35 21.13 27.30 26.88
N ALA A 36 21.83 27.92 25.93
CA ALA A 36 22.62 27.28 24.89
C ALA A 36 24.03 26.95 25.45
N GLU A 37 24.63 25.92 24.88
CA GLU A 37 26.07 25.71 24.61
C GLU A 37 26.28 24.26 24.20
N ALA A 38 27.13 23.77 23.29
CA ALA A 38 28.23 24.35 22.54
C ALA A 38 28.56 23.43 21.35
N ASP A 39 28.88 24.03 20.29
CA ASP A 39 29.96 23.82 19.30
C ASP A 39 30.81 22.54 19.40
N VAL A 40 30.82 21.68 18.34
CA VAL A 40 31.98 20.88 17.96
C VAL A 40 32.11 20.85 16.44
N THR A 41 33.22 21.36 16.00
CA THR A 41 33.79 21.57 14.70
C THR A 41 34.04 20.28 13.88
N LEU A 42 33.76 20.40 12.59
CA LEU A 42 34.44 19.96 11.34
C LEU A 42 35.57 18.91 11.41
N SER A 43 35.45 17.90 10.58
CA SER A 43 36.58 17.35 9.81
C SER A 43 36.10 16.90 8.41
N GLU A 44 36.52 17.67 7.40
CA GLU A 44 36.57 17.28 5.99
C GLU A 44 37.72 16.30 5.77
N GLN A 45 37.53 15.32 4.86
CA GLN A 45 38.47 15.01 3.79
C GLN A 45 37.91 13.98 2.79
N PRO A 46 38.54 13.88 1.57
CA PRO A 46 37.77 13.90 0.32
C PRO A 46 37.75 12.55 -0.41
N ALA A 47 36.96 12.52 -1.51
CA ALA A 47 36.75 11.44 -2.46
C ALA A 47 38.04 10.94 -3.17
N PRO A 48 37.97 9.78 -3.81
CA PRO A 48 38.39 9.76 -5.19
C PRO A 48 37.31 9.33 -6.19
N VAL A 49 37.36 10.03 -7.31
CA VAL A 49 36.65 9.80 -8.56
C VAL A 49 37.12 8.47 -9.17
N GLY A 50 36.17 7.72 -9.69
CA GLY A 50 36.46 6.55 -10.51
C GLY A 50 35.30 6.32 -11.46
N ASP A 51 35.49 6.70 -12.72
CA ASP A 51 34.60 6.45 -13.85
C ASP A 51 34.37 4.95 -14.06
N ALA A 52 33.11 4.55 -14.23
CA ALA A 52 32.66 3.55 -15.18
C ALA A 52 31.15 3.49 -15.24
N VAL A 53 30.56 4.03 -16.28
CA VAL A 53 29.16 3.79 -16.66
C VAL A 53 29.09 2.42 -17.33
N PRO A 54 28.29 1.46 -16.83
CA PRO A 54 27.93 0.30 -17.62
C PRO A 54 26.65 0.56 -18.42
N PRO A 55 26.58 0.16 -19.67
CA PRO A 55 25.39 0.26 -20.51
C PRO A 55 24.48 -0.95 -20.25
N THR A 56 23.53 -0.85 -19.30
CA THR A 56 22.67 -2.02 -19.02
C THR A 56 21.20 -1.66 -18.78
N GLU A 57 20.81 -0.38 -18.85
CA GLU A 57 19.43 0.02 -18.55
C GLU A 57 18.42 -0.38 -19.63
N SER A 58 18.81 -0.35 -20.90
CA SER A 58 17.88 -0.62 -22.01
C SER A 58 17.54 -2.11 -22.20
N ALA A 59 18.45 -3.01 -21.86
CA ALA A 59 18.21 -4.46 -21.96
C ALA A 59 17.26 -4.95 -20.84
N ASN A 60 17.47 -4.49 -19.61
CA ASN A 60 16.62 -4.84 -18.47
C ASN A 60 15.18 -4.36 -18.65
N LEU A 61 14.94 -3.19 -19.24
CA LEU A 61 13.58 -2.67 -19.49
C LEU A 61 12.82 -3.47 -20.54
N ALA A 62 13.50 -4.10 -21.51
CA ALA A 62 12.88 -4.94 -22.53
C ALA A 62 12.50 -6.31 -21.97
N GLU A 63 13.37 -6.91 -21.16
CA GLU A 63 13.11 -8.17 -20.44
C GLU A 63 11.99 -8.02 -19.43
N ASP A 64 11.98 -6.98 -18.61
CA ASP A 64 10.92 -6.65 -17.67
C ASP A 64 9.55 -6.52 -18.34
N ARG A 65 9.45 -5.80 -19.46
CA ARG A 65 8.21 -5.67 -20.22
C ARG A 65 7.71 -7.00 -20.78
N SER A 66 8.62 -7.85 -21.25
CA SER A 66 8.29 -9.19 -21.73
C SER A 66 7.70 -10.04 -20.59
N ASP A 67 8.26 -9.94 -19.40
CA ASP A 67 7.83 -10.68 -18.21
C ASP A 67 6.45 -10.23 -17.72
N TRP A 68 6.14 -8.94 -17.71
CA TRP A 68 4.82 -8.41 -17.39
C TRP A 68 3.75 -8.88 -18.39
N LEU A 69 4.02 -8.79 -19.69
CA LEU A 69 3.09 -9.25 -20.72
C LEU A 69 2.81 -10.75 -20.60
N THR A 70 3.87 -11.55 -20.42
CA THR A 70 3.79 -12.99 -20.21
C THR A 70 2.98 -13.32 -18.97
N LEU A 71 3.24 -12.65 -17.85
CA LEU A 71 2.51 -12.86 -16.59
C LEU A 71 1.02 -12.51 -16.73
N ARG A 72 0.69 -11.38 -17.39
CA ARG A 72 -0.70 -10.99 -17.67
C ARG A 72 -1.44 -12.05 -18.50
N GLN A 73 -0.77 -12.59 -19.54
CA GLN A 73 -1.33 -13.64 -20.37
C GLN A 73 -1.56 -14.93 -19.59
N GLN A 74 -0.62 -15.34 -18.75
CA GLN A 74 -0.74 -16.51 -17.89
C GLN A 74 -1.90 -16.39 -16.91
N VAL A 75 -2.04 -15.23 -16.23
CA VAL A 75 -3.16 -14.97 -15.31
C VAL A 75 -4.49 -15.00 -16.08
N LYS A 76 -4.56 -14.38 -17.25
CA LYS A 76 -5.79 -14.38 -18.09
C LYS A 76 -6.21 -15.79 -18.52
N ALA A 77 -5.25 -16.64 -18.84
CA ALA A 77 -5.47 -18.03 -19.27
C ALA A 77 -5.56 -19.04 -18.11
N CYS A 78 -5.32 -18.60 -16.86
CA CYS A 78 -5.20 -19.48 -15.70
C CYS A 78 -6.46 -20.33 -15.47
N ARG A 79 -6.24 -21.60 -15.08
CA ARG A 79 -7.28 -22.57 -14.69
C ARG A 79 -6.82 -23.45 -13.51
N GLN A 80 -5.94 -22.92 -12.64
CA GLN A 80 -5.32 -23.69 -11.57
C GLN A 80 -6.26 -23.97 -10.40
N CYS A 81 -7.37 -23.21 -10.26
CA CYS A 81 -8.35 -23.44 -9.20
C CYS A 81 -9.79 -23.25 -9.73
N GLY A 82 -10.77 -23.67 -8.92
CA GLY A 82 -12.20 -23.60 -9.28
C GLY A 82 -12.76 -22.18 -9.43
N LEU A 83 -12.10 -21.15 -8.92
CA LEU A 83 -12.59 -19.76 -8.99
C LEU A 83 -12.73 -19.29 -10.45
N ARG A 84 -11.87 -19.76 -11.35
CA ARG A 84 -11.90 -19.32 -12.75
C ARG A 84 -13.20 -19.71 -13.46
N ALA A 85 -13.85 -20.79 -13.09
CA ALA A 85 -15.10 -21.21 -13.67
C ALA A 85 -16.29 -20.32 -13.27
N GLY A 86 -16.19 -19.63 -12.13
CA GLY A 86 -17.26 -18.79 -11.58
C GLY A 86 -17.05 -17.28 -11.75
N CYS A 87 -15.90 -16.83 -12.21
CA CYS A 87 -15.65 -15.41 -12.44
C CYS A 87 -15.79 -15.01 -13.91
N SER A 88 -16.20 -13.76 -14.17
CA SER A 88 -16.34 -13.22 -15.53
C SER A 88 -14.95 -13.04 -16.17
N GLN A 89 -14.01 -12.50 -15.43
CA GLN A 89 -12.64 -12.30 -15.86
C GLN A 89 -11.66 -12.34 -14.69
N THR A 90 -10.38 -12.43 -15.01
CA THR A 90 -9.32 -12.30 -14.00
C THR A 90 -9.02 -10.82 -13.74
N VAL A 91 -8.74 -10.48 -12.48
CA VAL A 91 -8.30 -9.15 -12.04
C VAL A 91 -6.81 -9.22 -11.73
N PHE A 92 -6.00 -8.82 -12.68
CA PHE A 92 -4.53 -8.94 -12.59
C PHE A 92 -3.93 -8.04 -11.51
N GLY A 93 -4.31 -6.79 -11.52
CA GLY A 93 -3.75 -5.68 -10.76
C GLY A 93 -3.66 -4.44 -11.64
N VAL A 94 -3.45 -3.26 -11.03
CA VAL A 94 -3.40 -1.98 -11.75
C VAL A 94 -2.45 -1.01 -11.02
N GLY A 95 -1.84 -0.12 -11.79
CA GLY A 95 -0.98 0.94 -11.29
C GLY A 95 0.41 0.91 -11.90
N ASP A 96 1.35 1.57 -11.24
CA ASP A 96 2.74 1.68 -11.67
C ASP A 96 3.48 0.35 -11.45
N GLU A 97 4.02 -0.22 -12.50
CA GLU A 97 4.82 -1.46 -12.46
C GLU A 97 6.17 -1.28 -11.75
N GLN A 98 6.57 -0.05 -11.45
CA GLN A 98 7.77 0.31 -10.67
C GLN A 98 7.42 1.04 -9.36
N ALA A 99 6.22 0.81 -8.82
CA ALA A 99 5.73 1.50 -7.65
C ALA A 99 6.57 1.22 -6.39
N ASP A 100 6.89 2.26 -5.63
CA ASP A 100 7.48 2.13 -4.30
C ASP A 100 6.51 1.50 -3.28
N LEU A 101 5.20 1.67 -3.50
CA LEU A 101 4.13 1.15 -2.64
C LEU A 101 3.27 0.12 -3.38
N LEU A 102 3.28 -1.11 -2.90
CA LEU A 102 2.40 -2.18 -3.34
C LEU A 102 1.27 -2.40 -2.33
N VAL A 103 0.02 -2.24 -2.78
CA VAL A 103 -1.18 -2.50 -1.96
C VAL A 103 -1.73 -3.87 -2.31
N ILE A 104 -1.90 -4.74 -1.32
CA ILE A 104 -2.40 -6.10 -1.52
C ILE A 104 -3.69 -6.31 -0.72
N GLY A 105 -4.78 -6.56 -1.45
CA GLY A 105 -6.08 -6.95 -0.89
C GLY A 105 -6.29 -8.45 -0.90
N GLU A 106 -7.54 -8.85 -0.69
CA GLU A 106 -7.96 -10.25 -0.57
C GLU A 106 -8.32 -10.87 -1.93
N ALA A 107 -9.38 -10.40 -2.54
CA ALA A 107 -9.99 -10.96 -3.74
C ALA A 107 -10.79 -9.88 -4.49
N PRO A 108 -11.05 -10.06 -5.79
CA PRO A 108 -12.01 -9.23 -6.53
C PRO A 108 -13.43 -9.41 -6.00
N GLY A 109 -14.17 -8.31 -5.88
CA GLY A 109 -15.61 -8.29 -5.68
C GLY A 109 -16.38 -8.31 -7.00
N ALA A 110 -17.70 -8.09 -6.96
CA ALA A 110 -18.55 -8.12 -8.13
C ALA A 110 -18.27 -6.99 -9.15
N ASP A 111 -17.94 -5.80 -8.64
CA ASP A 111 -17.61 -4.67 -9.50
C ASP A 111 -16.24 -4.85 -10.15
N GLU A 112 -15.28 -5.39 -9.42
CA GLU A 112 -13.94 -5.72 -9.88
C GLU A 112 -13.96 -6.83 -10.94
N ASP A 113 -14.74 -7.87 -10.72
CA ASP A 113 -14.95 -8.98 -11.68
C ASP A 113 -15.54 -8.48 -13.01
N ARG A 114 -16.47 -7.51 -12.94
CA ARG A 114 -17.09 -6.90 -14.12
C ARG A 114 -16.12 -5.98 -14.88
N GLN A 115 -15.31 -5.19 -14.16
CA GLN A 115 -14.45 -4.17 -14.75
C GLN A 115 -13.04 -4.67 -15.06
N GLY A 116 -12.56 -5.75 -14.41
CA GLY A 116 -11.23 -6.30 -14.58
C GLY A 116 -10.14 -5.56 -13.79
N GLU A 117 -10.51 -4.61 -12.93
CA GLU A 117 -9.59 -3.84 -12.10
C GLU A 117 -9.87 -4.03 -10.60
N PRO A 118 -8.84 -4.09 -9.73
CA PRO A 118 -9.03 -4.23 -8.29
C PRO A 118 -9.54 -2.92 -7.67
N PHE A 119 -10.33 -3.02 -6.62
CA PHE A 119 -10.78 -1.87 -5.82
C PHE A 119 -11.45 -0.75 -6.63
N VAL A 120 -12.47 -1.08 -7.41
CA VAL A 120 -13.29 -0.11 -8.19
C VAL A 120 -14.61 0.24 -7.52
N GLY A 121 -15.13 -0.62 -6.62
CA GLY A 121 -16.37 -0.40 -5.88
C GLY A 121 -16.20 0.59 -4.71
N ARG A 122 -17.20 0.65 -3.82
CA ARG A 122 -17.20 1.55 -2.64
C ARG A 122 -15.98 1.40 -1.75
N ALA A 123 -15.50 0.17 -1.54
CA ALA A 123 -14.27 -0.11 -0.81
C ALA A 123 -13.04 0.51 -1.50
N GLY A 124 -13.00 0.44 -2.83
CA GLY A 124 -11.95 1.05 -3.65
C GLY A 124 -11.95 2.57 -3.59
N GLN A 125 -13.12 3.20 -3.57
CA GLN A 125 -13.23 4.66 -3.38
C GLN A 125 -12.64 5.10 -2.03
N LEU A 126 -12.89 4.33 -0.96
CA LEU A 126 -12.26 4.61 0.34
C LEU A 126 -10.74 4.37 0.28
N LEU A 127 -10.28 3.30 -0.38
CA LEU A 127 -8.84 3.07 -0.58
C LEU A 127 -8.18 4.23 -1.31
N ASN A 128 -8.79 4.76 -2.37
CA ASN A 128 -8.29 5.93 -3.08
C ASN A 128 -8.17 7.15 -2.15
N GLY A 129 -9.17 7.39 -1.28
CA GLY A 129 -9.10 8.43 -0.24
C GLY A 129 -7.97 8.19 0.76
N MET A 130 -7.71 6.94 1.16
CA MET A 130 -6.59 6.57 2.03
C MET A 130 -5.24 6.83 1.37
N LEU A 131 -5.07 6.45 0.10
CA LEU A 131 -3.86 6.71 -0.68
C LEU A 131 -3.61 8.21 -0.86
N LEU A 132 -4.64 8.97 -1.21
CA LEU A 132 -4.54 10.44 -1.31
C LEU A 132 -4.14 11.09 0.02
N ALA A 133 -4.62 10.56 1.15
CA ALA A 133 -4.21 11.03 2.48
C ALA A 133 -2.73 10.76 2.76
N MET A 134 -2.16 9.69 2.20
CA MET A 134 -0.73 9.40 2.22
C MET A 134 0.07 10.26 1.23
N GLY A 135 -0.58 10.94 0.29
CA GLY A 135 0.06 11.73 -0.75
C GLY A 135 0.27 11.01 -2.07
N PHE A 136 -0.26 9.80 -2.23
CA PHE A 136 -0.21 9.02 -3.46
C PHE A 136 -1.46 9.19 -4.30
N LYS A 137 -1.29 9.33 -5.61
CA LYS A 137 -2.36 9.06 -6.59
C LYS A 137 -2.50 7.55 -6.76
N ARG A 138 -3.69 7.08 -7.18
CA ARG A 138 -3.94 5.65 -7.43
C ARG A 138 -2.96 5.06 -8.46
N GLU A 139 -2.64 5.84 -9.47
CA GLU A 139 -1.77 5.46 -10.59
C GLU A 139 -0.28 5.35 -10.18
N ALA A 140 0.11 5.99 -9.08
CA ALA A 140 1.50 5.99 -8.58
C ALA A 140 1.81 4.84 -7.61
N VAL A 141 0.86 3.95 -7.38
CA VAL A 141 1.01 2.73 -6.57
C VAL A 141 0.60 1.53 -7.41
N PHE A 142 1.03 0.32 -7.04
CA PHE A 142 0.46 -0.88 -7.65
C PHE A 142 -0.54 -1.51 -6.69
N ILE A 143 -1.71 -1.91 -7.20
CA ILE A 143 -2.78 -2.51 -6.40
C ILE A 143 -3.08 -3.90 -6.95
N ALA A 144 -3.00 -4.90 -6.09
CA ALA A 144 -3.28 -6.29 -6.42
C ALA A 144 -4.11 -6.99 -5.31
N ASN A 145 -4.47 -8.23 -5.55
CA ASN A 145 -5.12 -9.11 -4.58
C ASN A 145 -4.38 -10.44 -4.45
N ILE A 146 -4.58 -11.15 -3.33
CA ILE A 146 -4.09 -12.51 -3.11
C ILE A 146 -4.57 -13.44 -4.23
N VAL A 147 -5.88 -13.44 -4.52
CA VAL A 147 -6.44 -14.19 -5.65
C VAL A 147 -6.86 -13.28 -6.79
N LYS A 148 -6.74 -13.79 -8.01
CA LYS A 148 -7.02 -13.00 -9.24
C LYS A 148 -8.44 -13.22 -9.79
N CYS A 149 -9.21 -14.10 -9.19
CA CYS A 149 -10.58 -14.41 -9.56
C CYS A 149 -11.53 -14.14 -8.38
N ARG A 150 -12.76 -13.72 -8.68
CA ARG A 150 -13.79 -13.48 -7.69
C ARG A 150 -14.29 -14.82 -7.10
N PRO A 151 -14.29 -15.01 -5.77
CA PRO A 151 -14.96 -16.14 -5.14
C PRO A 151 -16.49 -16.02 -5.22
N PRO A 152 -17.22 -17.15 -5.31
CA PRO A 152 -18.68 -17.16 -5.26
C PRO A 152 -19.21 -16.37 -4.07
N ASP A 153 -20.23 -15.55 -4.30
CA ASP A 153 -20.91 -14.73 -3.27
C ASP A 153 -19.96 -13.79 -2.48
N ASN A 154 -18.79 -13.49 -3.05
CA ASN A 154 -17.71 -12.73 -2.40
C ASN A 154 -17.29 -13.34 -1.03
N ARG A 155 -17.33 -14.68 -0.90
CA ARG A 155 -16.77 -15.34 0.27
C ARG A 155 -15.26 -15.16 0.34
N ASP A 156 -14.68 -15.40 1.51
CA ASP A 156 -13.23 -15.50 1.64
C ASP A 156 -12.68 -16.59 0.71
N PRO A 157 -11.52 -16.38 0.07
CA PRO A 157 -10.82 -17.43 -0.66
C PRO A 157 -10.46 -18.61 0.26
N ALA A 158 -10.63 -19.82 -0.24
CA ALA A 158 -10.11 -21.01 0.46
C ALA A 158 -8.57 -21.01 0.42
N ALA A 159 -7.94 -21.69 1.38
CA ALA A 159 -6.48 -21.79 1.44
C ALA A 159 -5.88 -22.36 0.15
N GLU A 160 -6.50 -23.39 -0.42
CA GLU A 160 -6.09 -24.04 -1.67
C GLU A 160 -6.19 -23.07 -2.88
N GLU A 161 -7.21 -22.20 -2.89
CA GLU A 161 -7.39 -21.18 -3.94
C GLU A 161 -6.30 -20.09 -3.83
N ALA A 162 -5.99 -19.67 -2.61
CA ALA A 162 -4.90 -18.73 -2.35
C ALA A 162 -3.55 -19.32 -2.76
N MET A 163 -3.26 -20.56 -2.37
CA MET A 163 -2.03 -21.27 -2.73
C MET A 163 -1.88 -21.43 -4.25
N ALA A 164 -2.95 -21.84 -4.95
CA ALA A 164 -2.94 -21.99 -6.41
C ALA A 164 -2.69 -20.65 -7.15
N CYS A 165 -2.99 -19.52 -6.51
CA CYS A 165 -2.83 -18.17 -7.09
C CYS A 165 -1.53 -17.48 -6.65
N GLN A 166 -0.84 -18.02 -5.66
CA GLN A 166 0.28 -17.37 -4.98
C GLN A 166 1.43 -17.02 -5.91
N ASP A 167 1.80 -17.91 -6.83
CA ASP A 167 2.94 -17.71 -7.74
C ASP A 167 2.80 -16.45 -8.59
N TYR A 168 1.58 -16.11 -9.00
CA TYR A 168 1.34 -14.88 -9.76
C TYR A 168 1.62 -13.63 -8.92
N LEU A 169 1.22 -13.64 -7.65
CA LEU A 169 1.48 -12.52 -6.75
C LEU A 169 2.97 -12.40 -6.42
N LEU A 170 3.65 -13.52 -6.15
CA LEU A 170 5.09 -13.54 -5.89
C LEU A 170 5.89 -12.98 -7.06
N ARG A 171 5.51 -13.35 -8.29
CA ARG A 171 6.13 -12.81 -9.50
C ARG A 171 5.85 -11.31 -9.66
N GLN A 172 4.64 -10.83 -9.36
CA GLN A 172 4.35 -9.39 -9.33
C GLN A 172 5.25 -8.66 -8.33
N ILE A 173 5.38 -9.18 -7.11
CA ILE A 173 6.25 -8.58 -6.08
C ILE A 173 7.71 -8.55 -6.56
N ALA A 174 8.19 -9.63 -7.17
CA ALA A 174 9.55 -9.73 -7.69
C ALA A 174 9.83 -8.74 -8.85
N LEU A 175 8.85 -8.50 -9.72
CA LEU A 175 8.95 -7.54 -10.83
C LEU A 175 8.85 -6.08 -10.34
N ILE A 176 7.96 -5.78 -9.39
CA ILE A 176 7.78 -4.42 -8.85
C ILE A 176 8.94 -4.01 -7.95
N GLN A 177 9.47 -4.94 -7.15
CA GLN A 177 10.47 -4.69 -6.10
C GLN A 177 10.10 -3.48 -5.20
N PRO A 178 8.89 -3.50 -4.59
CA PRO A 178 8.39 -2.34 -3.86
C PRO A 178 9.23 -2.07 -2.61
N LYS A 179 9.32 -0.80 -2.21
CA LYS A 179 9.93 -0.41 -0.92
C LYS A 179 9.06 -0.76 0.28
N LEU A 180 7.75 -0.91 0.06
CA LEU A 180 6.78 -1.27 1.10
C LEU A 180 5.59 -2.02 0.52
N ILE A 181 5.14 -3.06 1.23
CA ILE A 181 3.86 -3.72 1.02
C ILE A 181 2.86 -3.22 2.06
N LEU A 182 1.72 -2.68 1.60
CA LEU A 182 0.57 -2.37 2.44
C LEU A 182 -0.48 -3.47 2.29
N SER A 183 -0.55 -4.34 3.28
CA SER A 183 -1.54 -5.42 3.35
C SER A 183 -2.87 -4.89 3.90
N VAL A 184 -3.96 -4.98 3.13
CA VAL A 184 -5.27 -4.47 3.52
C VAL A 184 -6.24 -5.62 3.83
N GLY A 185 -6.50 -5.83 5.11
CA GLY A 185 -7.46 -6.83 5.61
C GLY A 185 -6.84 -8.13 6.11
N ARG A 186 -7.72 -8.98 6.64
CA ARG A 186 -7.32 -10.22 7.33
C ARG A 186 -6.69 -11.24 6.37
N ILE A 187 -7.37 -11.54 5.29
CA ILE A 187 -6.94 -12.59 4.35
C ILE A 187 -5.60 -12.22 3.71
N SER A 188 -5.42 -10.95 3.30
CA SER A 188 -4.14 -10.47 2.78
C SER A 188 -3.03 -10.64 3.82
N ALA A 189 -3.24 -10.15 5.04
CA ALA A 189 -2.23 -10.21 6.10
C ALA A 189 -1.85 -11.65 6.48
N GLN A 190 -2.84 -12.52 6.64
CA GLN A 190 -2.61 -13.92 7.03
C GLN A 190 -1.87 -14.69 5.95
N ASN A 191 -2.20 -14.48 4.67
CA ASN A 191 -1.49 -15.13 3.56
C ASN A 191 -0.06 -14.62 3.40
N LEU A 192 0.16 -13.30 3.46
CA LEU A 192 1.50 -12.72 3.27
C LEU A 192 2.44 -13.01 4.44
N LEU A 193 1.92 -13.10 5.66
CA LEU A 193 2.70 -13.37 6.87
C LEU A 193 2.68 -14.84 7.31
N GLN A 194 1.99 -15.73 6.56
CA GLN A 194 1.85 -17.16 6.86
C GLN A 194 1.42 -17.37 8.32
N THR A 195 0.34 -16.72 8.74
CA THR A 195 -0.16 -16.74 10.13
C THR A 195 -1.69 -16.73 10.16
N ASP A 196 -2.27 -17.20 11.26
CA ASP A 196 -3.71 -17.13 11.56
C ASP A 196 -4.10 -15.98 12.52
N ILE A 197 -3.11 -15.16 12.89
CA ILE A 197 -3.28 -14.06 13.84
C ILE A 197 -4.27 -13.01 13.28
N ALA A 198 -5.16 -12.53 14.14
CA ALA A 198 -6.14 -11.50 13.78
C ALA A 198 -5.46 -10.16 13.43
N VAL A 199 -6.00 -9.44 12.43
CA VAL A 199 -5.50 -8.13 11.95
C VAL A 199 -5.27 -7.14 13.10
N GLY A 200 -6.17 -7.10 14.08
CA GLY A 200 -6.05 -6.21 15.23
C GLY A 200 -4.76 -6.40 16.05
N LYS A 201 -4.14 -7.59 15.99
CA LYS A 201 -2.87 -7.90 16.64
C LYS A 201 -1.68 -7.75 15.69
N LEU A 202 -1.90 -7.79 14.38
CA LEU A 202 -0.86 -7.63 13.36
C LEU A 202 -0.60 -6.17 13.01
N ARG A 203 -1.64 -5.31 13.07
CA ARG A 203 -1.52 -3.89 12.75
C ARG A 203 -0.65 -3.10 13.76
N GLY A 204 -0.28 -1.88 13.40
CA GLY A 204 0.44 -0.94 14.28
C GLY A 204 1.92 -1.24 14.45
N ARG A 205 2.49 -2.13 13.65
CA ARG A 205 3.93 -2.45 13.61
C ARG A 205 4.35 -2.81 12.20
N VAL A 206 5.64 -2.74 11.94
CA VAL A 206 6.26 -3.16 10.68
C VAL A 206 6.59 -4.64 10.80
N HIS A 207 6.23 -5.39 9.77
CA HIS A 207 6.62 -6.78 9.54
C HIS A 207 7.58 -6.86 8.37
N THR A 208 8.10 -8.03 8.07
CA THR A 208 8.91 -8.33 6.89
C THR A 208 8.20 -9.37 6.03
N PHE A 209 8.18 -9.17 4.73
CA PHE A 209 7.57 -10.13 3.80
C PHE A 209 8.54 -11.26 3.49
N GLY A 210 8.25 -12.45 4.01
CA GLY A 210 9.06 -13.65 3.80
C GLY A 210 10.55 -13.41 4.07
N GLU A 211 11.41 -13.90 3.16
CA GLU A 211 12.87 -13.74 3.22
C GLU A 211 13.37 -12.52 2.43
N THR A 212 12.47 -11.71 1.86
CA THR A 212 12.82 -10.65 0.90
C THR A 212 13.33 -9.37 1.55
N ASN A 213 13.25 -9.22 2.86
CA ASN A 213 13.49 -7.98 3.61
C ASN A 213 12.56 -6.80 3.23
N ILE A 214 11.53 -7.00 2.39
CA ILE A 214 10.58 -5.96 2.05
C ILE A 214 9.70 -5.67 3.29
N PRO A 215 9.67 -4.42 3.79
CA PRO A 215 8.79 -4.05 4.88
C PRO A 215 7.32 -4.26 4.50
N LEU A 216 6.53 -4.74 5.48
CA LEU A 216 5.10 -4.98 5.33
C LEU A 216 4.34 -4.34 6.48
N VAL A 217 3.38 -3.48 6.16
CA VAL A 217 2.46 -2.87 7.13
C VAL A 217 1.05 -3.41 6.90
N VAL A 218 0.40 -3.82 7.99
CA VAL A 218 -0.96 -4.35 7.97
C VAL A 218 -1.94 -3.27 8.41
N THR A 219 -3.07 -3.13 7.68
CA THR A 219 -4.19 -2.28 8.08
C THR A 219 -5.53 -2.98 7.86
N TYR A 220 -6.61 -2.35 8.31
CA TYR A 220 -7.96 -2.85 8.09
C TYR A 220 -8.38 -2.74 6.62
N HIS A 221 -9.18 -3.73 6.17
CA HIS A 221 -9.76 -3.68 4.83
C HIS A 221 -10.74 -2.51 4.68
N PRO A 222 -10.71 -1.76 3.56
CA PRO A 222 -11.62 -0.62 3.36
C PRO A 222 -13.10 -0.97 3.52
N ALA A 223 -13.54 -2.15 3.06
CA ALA A 223 -14.91 -2.61 3.25
C ALA A 223 -15.29 -2.79 4.73
N TYR A 224 -14.34 -3.18 5.59
CA TYR A 224 -14.56 -3.21 7.04
C TYR A 224 -14.69 -1.80 7.61
N LEU A 225 -13.85 -0.87 7.18
CA LEU A 225 -13.91 0.54 7.63
C LEU A 225 -15.19 1.27 7.22
N LEU A 226 -15.85 0.83 6.15
CA LEU A 226 -17.17 1.33 5.76
C LEU A 226 -18.28 0.86 6.73
N ARG A 227 -18.14 -0.33 7.31
CA ARG A 227 -19.09 -0.89 8.29
C ARG A 227 -18.77 -0.46 9.74
N SER A 228 -17.51 -0.15 10.02
CA SER A 228 -16.99 0.22 11.34
C SER A 228 -16.17 1.51 11.24
N PRO A 229 -16.83 2.67 11.05
CA PRO A 229 -16.13 3.95 10.79
C PRO A 229 -15.22 4.38 11.94
N GLU A 230 -15.49 3.98 13.17
CA GLU A 230 -14.69 4.26 14.37
C GLU A 230 -13.27 3.66 14.28
N GLN A 231 -13.07 2.65 13.44
CA GLN A 231 -11.76 2.04 13.23
C GLN A 231 -10.88 2.81 12.22
N LYS A 232 -11.40 3.83 11.55
CA LYS A 232 -10.64 4.65 10.58
C LYS A 232 -9.47 5.37 11.23
N SER A 233 -9.60 5.77 12.50
CA SER A 233 -8.49 6.37 13.25
C SER A 233 -7.29 5.43 13.40
N LYS A 234 -7.55 4.14 13.62
CA LYS A 234 -6.50 3.12 13.70
C LYS A 234 -5.88 2.85 12.32
N ALA A 235 -6.71 2.75 11.27
CA ALA A 235 -6.20 2.63 9.91
C ALA A 235 -5.30 3.83 9.55
N TRP A 236 -5.66 5.05 9.95
CA TRP A 236 -4.82 6.22 9.76
C TRP A 236 -3.45 6.10 10.46
N GLN A 237 -3.40 5.58 11.67
CA GLN A 237 -2.13 5.29 12.36
C GLN A 237 -1.26 4.31 11.55
N ASP A 238 -1.87 3.27 10.96
CA ASP A 238 -1.14 2.30 10.11
C ASP A 238 -0.59 2.97 8.84
N LEU A 239 -1.38 3.87 8.21
CA LEU A 239 -0.92 4.62 7.04
C LEU A 239 0.22 5.58 7.39
N GLN A 240 0.19 6.23 8.55
CA GLN A 240 1.30 7.05 9.04
C GLN A 240 2.56 6.22 9.28
N LEU A 241 2.41 5.01 9.84
CA LEU A 241 3.52 4.06 9.99
C LEU A 241 4.10 3.66 8.62
N ALA A 242 3.24 3.35 7.65
CA ALA A 242 3.66 3.04 6.27
C ALA A 242 4.46 4.20 5.66
N LEU A 243 4.01 5.45 5.83
CA LEU A 243 4.74 6.64 5.37
C LEU A 243 6.09 6.82 6.07
N SER A 244 6.20 6.50 7.35
CA SER A 244 7.49 6.59 8.07
C SER A 244 8.52 5.58 7.55
N VAL A 245 8.07 4.43 7.05
CA VAL A 245 8.92 3.41 6.42
C VAL A 245 9.35 3.80 5.00
N LEU A 246 8.42 4.35 4.21
CA LEU A 246 8.70 4.79 2.83
C LEU A 246 9.63 6.00 2.77
N GLY A 247 9.71 6.78 3.86
CA GLY A 247 10.43 8.06 3.84
C GLY A 247 9.67 9.16 3.07
N PRO A 248 10.35 10.27 2.77
CA PRO A 248 9.73 11.39 2.06
C PRO A 248 9.31 10.96 0.65
N VAL A 249 8.01 11.02 0.38
CA VAL A 249 7.47 10.81 -0.97
C VAL A 249 8.00 11.91 -1.88
N SER A 250 8.77 11.55 -2.89
CA SER A 250 9.26 12.49 -3.91
C SER A 250 8.05 13.13 -4.60
N ARG A 251 7.89 14.45 -4.44
CA ARG A 251 6.72 15.22 -4.90
C ARG A 251 6.66 15.44 -6.42
N ASP A 252 7.53 14.77 -7.18
CA ASP A 252 7.79 15.08 -8.60
C ASP A 252 6.94 14.29 -9.61
N GLN A 253 5.91 13.57 -9.17
CA GLN A 253 5.01 12.85 -10.09
C GLN A 253 3.66 13.56 -10.20
N GLY A 254 3.60 14.73 -10.85
CA GLY A 254 2.30 15.30 -11.20
C GLY A 254 2.20 16.81 -11.36
N GLN A 255 3.07 17.40 -12.15
CA GLN A 255 2.75 18.63 -12.89
C GLN A 255 2.97 18.35 -14.37
N GLY A 256 1.92 18.00 -15.04
CA GLY A 256 1.76 17.87 -16.46
C GLY A 256 0.28 17.93 -16.75
#